data_247648f2545eafef2ca379ce635a03d3
#
_entry.id   247648f2545eafef2ca379ce635a03d3
#
_cell.length_a   1.000
_cell.length_b   1.000
_cell.length_c   1.000
_cell.angle_alpha   90.00
_cell.angle_beta   90.00
_cell.angle_gamma   90.00
#
_symmetry.space_group_name_H-M   'P 1'
#
loop_
_entity.id
_entity.type
_entity.pdbx_description
1 polymer ?
#
loop_
_entity_poly.entity_id
_entity_poly.type
_entity_poly.pdbx_seq_one_letter_code
_entity_poly.pdbx_strand_id
1 'polypeptide(L)'
;MKALVAVKRVVDYNVKVRVKADGSDVDIGNVKMSMNPFDEIAVEEAVRLKEAGKISEIVAVSLGEKKCEDTLRTALAMGADRAVHVETDVVLEPLTVAKLLKAVAEKEQPQLLLLGKQAIDDDANQTDQMLADL
;
A
#
# COMPACT_ATOMS: atom_id res chain seq x y z
N MET A 1 -7.04 -20.12 1.33
CA MET A 1 -6.19 -19.17 2.09
C MET A 1 -6.48 -17.76 1.62
N LYS A 2 -6.67 -16.81 2.53
CA LYS A 2 -6.87 -15.39 2.23
C LYS A 2 -5.54 -14.65 2.33
N ALA A 3 -5.22 -13.82 1.35
CA ALA A 3 -4.07 -12.92 1.39
C ALA A 3 -4.51 -11.47 1.57
N LEU A 4 -3.79 -10.73 2.42
CA LEU A 4 -3.91 -9.29 2.56
C LEU A 4 -2.70 -8.64 1.94
N VAL A 5 -2.90 -7.70 1.02
CA VAL A 5 -1.83 -7.01 0.30
C VAL A 5 -1.94 -5.52 0.57
N ALA A 6 -0.89 -4.92 1.12
CA ALA A 6 -0.85 -3.48 1.36
C ALA A 6 -0.33 -2.75 0.11
N VAL A 7 -1.01 -1.68 -0.28
CA VAL A 7 -0.63 -0.85 -1.42
C VAL A 7 -0.58 0.62 -1.01
N LYS A 8 0.45 1.33 -1.45
CA LYS A 8 0.65 2.74 -1.13
C LYS A 8 0.56 3.59 -2.39
N ARG A 9 -0.13 4.72 -2.27
CA ARG A 9 -0.17 5.76 -3.30
C ARG A 9 1.07 6.66 -3.12
N VAL A 10 1.90 6.73 -4.13
CA VAL A 10 3.15 7.49 -4.12
C VAL A 10 3.26 8.37 -5.35
N VAL A 11 4.15 9.36 -5.32
CA VAL A 11 4.51 10.14 -6.51
C VAL A 11 5.10 9.19 -7.55
N ASP A 12 4.64 9.29 -8.79
CA ASP A 12 5.17 8.48 -9.89
C ASP A 12 6.68 8.72 -10.05
N TYR A 13 7.44 7.65 -10.22
CA TYR A 13 8.90 7.74 -10.29
C TYR A 13 9.43 8.52 -11.51
N ASN A 14 8.60 8.76 -12.50
CA ASN A 14 8.96 9.60 -13.67
C ASN A 14 8.79 11.10 -13.40
N VAL A 15 8.18 11.49 -12.28
CA VAL A 15 7.95 12.88 -11.93
C VAL A 15 9.20 13.50 -11.33
N LYS A 16 9.59 14.67 -11.82
CA LYS A 16 10.61 15.50 -11.17
C LYS A 16 9.98 16.25 -10.00
N VAL A 17 10.30 15.81 -8.79
CA VAL A 17 9.80 16.44 -7.57
C VAL A 17 10.50 17.77 -7.33
N ARG A 18 9.73 18.79 -6.92
CA ARG A 18 10.22 20.13 -6.57
C ARG A 18 9.93 20.43 -5.11
N VAL A 19 10.77 21.27 -4.51
CA VAL A 19 10.55 21.73 -3.13
C VAL A 19 9.53 22.87 -3.14
N LYS A 20 8.66 22.92 -2.14
CA LYS A 20 7.73 24.03 -1.94
C LYS A 20 8.49 25.36 -1.79
N ALA A 21 7.84 26.47 -2.16
CA ALA A 21 8.46 27.80 -2.10
C ALA A 21 8.98 28.17 -0.71
N ASP A 22 8.33 27.68 0.36
CA ASP A 22 8.73 27.90 1.76
C ASP A 22 9.82 26.93 2.25
N GLY A 23 10.21 25.94 1.43
CA GLY A 23 11.23 24.95 1.78
C GLY A 23 10.79 23.90 2.79
N SER A 24 9.51 23.84 3.19
CA SER A 24 9.02 22.96 4.25
C SER A 24 8.90 21.50 3.84
N ASP A 25 8.64 21.23 2.57
CA ASP A 25 8.40 19.88 2.04
C ASP A 25 8.49 19.90 0.51
N VAL A 26 8.32 18.73 -0.09
CA VAL A 26 8.20 18.61 -1.56
C VAL A 26 6.81 19.04 -2.01
N ASP A 27 6.75 19.65 -3.19
CA ASP A 27 5.48 20.06 -3.81
C ASP A 27 4.89 18.91 -4.63
N ILE A 28 3.85 18.28 -4.09
CA ILE A 28 3.15 17.15 -4.72
C ILE A 28 1.69 17.48 -5.09
N GLY A 29 1.30 18.74 -5.05
CA GLY A 29 -0.08 19.16 -5.25
C GLY A 29 -0.67 18.81 -6.62
N ASN A 30 0.12 18.89 -7.68
CA ASN A 30 -0.30 18.71 -9.07
C ASN A 30 0.58 17.71 -9.83
N VAL A 31 1.11 16.71 -9.18
CA VAL A 31 1.95 15.70 -9.81
C VAL A 31 1.20 14.40 -10.01
N LYS A 32 1.61 13.62 -11.00
CA LYS A 32 1.08 12.28 -11.22
C LYS A 32 1.41 11.39 -10.02
N MET A 33 0.40 10.68 -9.53
CA MET A 33 0.54 9.69 -8.48
C MET A 33 0.30 8.30 -9.05
N SER A 34 0.90 7.29 -8.45
CA SER A 34 0.74 5.89 -8.86
C SER A 34 0.83 4.96 -7.66
N MET A 35 0.54 3.68 -7.89
CA MET A 35 0.83 2.64 -6.90
C MET A 35 2.35 2.49 -6.74
N ASN A 36 2.81 2.35 -5.51
CA ASN A 36 4.22 2.07 -5.25
C ASN A 36 4.67 0.82 -6.05
N PRO A 37 5.75 0.91 -6.85
CA PRO A 37 6.18 -0.20 -7.70
C PRO A 37 6.46 -1.51 -6.96
N PHE A 38 7.00 -1.46 -5.75
CA PHE A 38 7.22 -2.66 -4.95
C PHE A 38 5.88 -3.30 -4.51
N ASP A 39 4.84 -2.49 -4.33
CA ASP A 39 3.51 -2.99 -3.99
C ASP A 39 2.83 -3.63 -5.21
N GLU A 40 3.09 -3.12 -6.42
CA GLU A 40 2.64 -3.77 -7.65
C GLU A 40 3.19 -5.19 -7.75
N ILE A 41 4.46 -5.40 -7.38
CA ILE A 41 5.09 -6.71 -7.32
C ILE A 41 4.36 -7.62 -6.32
N ALA A 42 4.00 -7.08 -5.16
CA ALA A 42 3.27 -7.82 -4.13
C ALA A 42 1.87 -8.24 -4.61
N VAL A 43 1.15 -7.34 -5.28
CA VAL A 43 -0.17 -7.64 -5.87
C VAL A 43 -0.03 -8.72 -6.96
N GLU A 44 0.95 -8.59 -7.84
CA GLU A 44 1.21 -9.57 -8.91
C GLU A 44 1.51 -10.95 -8.33
N GLU A 45 2.32 -11.03 -7.28
CA GLU A 45 2.60 -12.30 -6.61
C GLU A 45 1.34 -12.92 -5.99
N ALA A 46 0.49 -12.11 -5.37
CA ALA A 46 -0.79 -12.57 -4.84
C ALA A 46 -1.67 -13.16 -5.97
N VAL A 47 -1.73 -12.49 -7.11
CA VAL A 47 -2.49 -12.96 -8.28
C VAL A 47 -1.94 -14.30 -8.78
N ARG A 48 -0.61 -14.43 -8.89
CA ARG A 48 0.04 -15.68 -9.29
C ARG A 48 -0.27 -16.83 -8.33
N LEU A 49 -0.23 -16.56 -7.02
CA LEU A 49 -0.57 -17.56 -6.02
C LEU A 49 -2.04 -17.98 -6.10
N LYS A 50 -2.92 -17.05 -6.43
CA LYS A 50 -4.34 -17.34 -6.64
C LYS A 50 -4.56 -18.20 -7.89
N GLU A 51 -3.91 -17.87 -9.00
CA GLU A 51 -3.96 -18.64 -10.23
C GLU A 51 -3.41 -20.07 -10.04
N ALA A 52 -2.41 -20.22 -9.18
CA ALA A 52 -1.87 -21.52 -8.79
C ALA A 52 -2.75 -22.30 -7.80
N GLY A 53 -3.89 -21.75 -7.39
CA GLY A 53 -4.82 -22.37 -6.46
C GLY A 53 -4.38 -22.34 -4.99
N LYS A 54 -3.34 -21.60 -4.65
CA LYS A 54 -2.82 -21.51 -3.27
C LYS A 54 -3.55 -20.47 -2.43
N ILE A 55 -4.12 -19.45 -3.06
CA ILE A 55 -4.90 -18.38 -2.43
C ILE A 55 -6.29 -18.38 -3.05
N SER A 56 -7.33 -18.25 -2.21
CA SER A 56 -8.72 -18.18 -2.64
C SER A 56 -9.25 -16.74 -2.74
N GLU A 57 -8.74 -15.83 -1.92
CA GLU A 57 -9.18 -14.44 -1.86
C GLU A 57 -8.00 -13.49 -1.64
N ILE A 58 -7.97 -12.39 -2.38
CA ILE A 58 -6.99 -11.32 -2.26
C ILE A 58 -7.72 -10.06 -1.80
N VAL A 59 -7.32 -9.51 -0.65
CA VAL A 59 -7.83 -8.25 -0.12
C VAL A 59 -6.71 -7.22 -0.18
N ALA A 60 -6.90 -6.15 -0.96
CA ALA A 60 -5.98 -5.03 -1.01
C ALA A 60 -6.35 -4.01 0.08
N VAL A 61 -5.37 -3.45 0.76
CA VAL A 61 -5.56 -2.40 1.76
C VAL A 61 -4.67 -1.21 1.48
N SER A 62 -5.20 -0.01 1.63
CA SER A 62 -4.43 1.23 1.58
C SER A 62 -4.87 2.17 2.69
N LEU A 63 -3.91 2.91 3.23
CA LEU A 63 -4.14 3.89 4.29
C LEU A 63 -3.83 5.29 3.76
N GLY A 64 -4.68 6.24 4.05
CA GLY A 64 -4.47 7.62 3.66
C GLY A 64 -5.75 8.34 3.28
N GLU A 65 -5.59 9.47 2.60
CA GLU A 65 -6.71 10.29 2.17
C GLU A 65 -7.59 9.60 1.12
N LYS A 66 -8.75 10.16 0.86
CA LYS A 66 -9.75 9.60 -0.06
C LYS A 66 -9.18 9.22 -1.43
N LYS A 67 -8.21 9.96 -1.95
CA LYS A 67 -7.58 9.66 -3.25
C LYS A 67 -6.86 8.30 -3.30
N CYS A 68 -6.57 7.68 -2.16
CA CYS A 68 -6.04 6.31 -2.12
C CYS A 68 -7.01 5.29 -2.74
N GLU A 69 -8.28 5.63 -2.90
CA GLU A 69 -9.25 4.81 -3.64
C GLU A 69 -8.78 4.49 -5.07
N ASP A 70 -8.09 5.42 -5.72
CA ASP A 70 -7.59 5.20 -7.08
C ASP A 70 -6.54 4.08 -7.12
N THR A 71 -5.66 4.05 -6.13
CA THR A 71 -4.67 2.97 -5.96
C THR A 71 -5.35 1.63 -5.70
N LEU A 72 -6.39 1.62 -4.86
CA LEU A 72 -7.17 0.42 -4.60
C LEU A 72 -7.92 -0.06 -5.83
N ARG A 73 -8.46 0.83 -6.66
CA ARG A 73 -9.09 0.47 -7.93
C ARG A 73 -8.08 -0.16 -8.88
N THR A 74 -6.83 0.33 -8.90
CA THR A 74 -5.75 -0.28 -9.66
C THR A 74 -5.47 -1.71 -9.17
N ALA A 75 -5.41 -1.92 -7.87
CA ALA A 75 -5.23 -3.26 -7.29
C ALA A 75 -6.38 -4.21 -7.67
N LEU A 76 -7.63 -3.72 -7.66
CA LEU A 76 -8.79 -4.50 -8.10
C LEU A 76 -8.69 -4.85 -9.60
N ALA A 77 -8.26 -3.90 -10.44
CA ALA A 77 -8.06 -4.14 -11.87
C ALA A 77 -6.95 -5.16 -12.13
N MET A 78 -5.94 -5.25 -11.27
CA MET A 78 -4.88 -6.25 -11.35
C MET A 78 -5.32 -7.66 -10.94
N GLY A 79 -6.40 -7.78 -10.18
CA GLY A 79 -6.95 -9.07 -9.78
C GLY A 79 -7.27 -9.25 -8.30
N ALA A 80 -7.19 -8.21 -7.48
CA ALA A 80 -7.70 -8.27 -6.10
C ALA A 80 -9.22 -8.45 -6.08
N ASP A 81 -9.72 -9.20 -5.11
CA ASP A 81 -11.15 -9.49 -5.01
C ASP A 81 -11.92 -8.41 -4.25
N ARG A 82 -11.29 -7.85 -3.23
CA ARG A 82 -11.87 -6.77 -2.41
C ARG A 82 -10.80 -5.74 -2.06
N ALA A 83 -11.25 -4.57 -1.66
CA ALA A 83 -10.38 -3.49 -1.21
C ALA A 83 -10.88 -2.93 0.12
N VAL A 84 -9.96 -2.60 1.00
CA VAL A 84 -10.20 -1.94 2.28
C VAL A 84 -9.44 -0.62 2.30
N HIS A 85 -10.13 0.46 2.55
CA HIS A 85 -9.54 1.78 2.69
C HIS A 85 -9.60 2.22 4.15
N VAL A 86 -8.44 2.46 4.75
CA VAL A 86 -8.34 3.10 6.06
C VAL A 86 -8.16 4.60 5.80
N GLU A 87 -9.26 5.33 5.84
CA GLU A 87 -9.27 6.76 5.52
C GLU A 87 -8.75 7.59 6.68
N THR A 88 -7.74 8.40 6.39
CA THR A 88 -7.17 9.37 7.34
C THR A 88 -6.47 10.50 6.58
N ASP A 89 -6.55 11.71 7.10
CA ASP A 89 -5.84 12.88 6.58
C ASP A 89 -4.51 13.13 7.33
N VAL A 90 -4.21 12.33 8.34
CA VAL A 90 -2.99 12.44 9.12
C VAL A 90 -1.83 11.80 8.37
N VAL A 91 -0.68 12.47 8.37
CA VAL A 91 0.57 11.88 7.86
C VAL A 91 0.97 10.72 8.78
N LEU A 92 1.09 9.53 8.20
CA LEU A 92 1.38 8.30 8.93
C LEU A 92 2.85 7.94 8.80
N GLU A 93 3.48 7.63 9.92
CA GLU A 93 4.82 7.09 9.96
C GLU A 93 4.80 5.56 10.02
N PRO A 94 5.92 4.86 9.71
CA PRO A 94 5.94 3.41 9.55
C PRO A 94 5.33 2.61 10.71
N LEU A 95 5.60 2.97 11.95
CA LEU A 95 5.05 2.26 13.11
C LEU A 95 3.53 2.40 13.19
N THR A 96 3.01 3.59 12.93
CA THR A 96 1.56 3.83 12.93
C THR A 96 0.89 3.04 11.81
N VAL A 97 1.50 3.02 10.63
CA VAL A 97 1.03 2.19 9.50
C VAL A 97 1.01 0.72 9.89
N ALA A 98 2.08 0.21 10.50
CA ALA A 98 2.15 -1.18 10.96
C ALA A 98 1.04 -1.52 11.96
N LYS A 99 0.77 -0.64 12.92
CA LYS A 99 -0.32 -0.84 13.90
C LYS A 99 -1.70 -0.85 13.25
N LEU A 100 -1.95 0.03 12.27
CA LEU A 100 -3.20 0.06 11.54
C LEU A 100 -3.38 -1.18 10.65
N LEU A 101 -2.32 -1.61 9.99
CA LEU A 101 -2.33 -2.86 9.21
C LEU A 101 -2.58 -4.08 10.10
N LYS A 102 -2.01 -4.11 11.30
CA LYS A 102 -2.31 -5.15 12.29
C LYS A 102 -3.80 -5.19 12.61
N ALA A 103 -4.40 -4.03 12.88
CA ALA A 103 -5.84 -3.95 13.18
C ALA A 103 -6.70 -4.45 12.00
N VAL A 104 -6.32 -4.12 10.77
CA VAL A 104 -6.99 -4.64 9.57
C VAL A 104 -6.81 -6.16 9.47
N ALA A 105 -5.60 -6.66 9.70
CA ALA A 105 -5.31 -8.11 9.69
C ALA A 105 -6.12 -8.85 10.75
N GLU A 106 -6.24 -8.32 11.95
CA GLU A 106 -7.06 -8.92 13.01
C GLU A 106 -8.54 -8.99 12.62
N LYS A 107 -9.04 -8.00 11.89
CA LYS A 107 -10.42 -7.97 11.40
C LYS A 107 -10.65 -8.90 10.22
N GLU A 108 -9.73 -8.93 9.26
CA GLU A 108 -9.86 -9.72 8.03
C GLU A 108 -9.41 -11.18 8.19
N GLN A 109 -8.59 -11.47 9.19
CA GLN A 109 -8.06 -12.82 9.48
C GLN A 109 -7.38 -13.47 8.26
N PRO A 110 -6.43 -12.79 7.59
CA PRO A 110 -5.68 -13.41 6.49
C PRO A 110 -4.69 -14.43 7.03
N GLN A 111 -4.36 -15.42 6.22
CA GLN A 111 -3.30 -16.40 6.50
C GLN A 111 -1.95 -15.96 5.93
N LEU A 112 -1.97 -15.01 5.00
CA LEU A 112 -0.77 -14.48 4.34
C LEU A 112 -0.88 -12.96 4.21
N LEU A 113 0.19 -12.25 4.59
CA LEU A 113 0.33 -10.82 4.35
C LEU A 113 1.47 -10.62 3.35
N LEU A 114 1.20 -9.90 2.28
CA LEU A 114 2.18 -9.53 1.26
C LEU A 114 2.36 -8.02 1.26
N LEU A 115 3.58 -7.58 1.40
CA LEU A 115 3.95 -6.16 1.39
C LEU A 115 5.11 -5.96 0.43
N GLY A 116 5.12 -4.81 -0.24
CA GLY A 116 6.27 -4.39 -1.03
C GLY A 116 7.47 -4.12 -0.11
N LYS A 117 8.67 -4.38 -0.59
CA LYS A 117 9.90 -4.20 0.19
C LYS A 117 9.99 -2.84 0.88
N GLN A 118 9.64 -1.78 0.17
CA GLN A 118 9.71 -0.40 0.66
C GLN A 118 8.88 0.52 -0.24
N ALA A 119 8.57 1.72 0.24
CA ALA A 119 7.96 2.77 -0.59
C ALA A 119 9.05 3.64 -1.23
N ILE A 120 8.88 3.99 -2.51
CA ILE A 120 9.88 4.77 -3.23
C ILE A 120 9.91 6.26 -2.83
N ASP A 121 8.91 6.73 -2.11
CA ASP A 121 8.81 8.15 -1.71
C ASP A 121 9.63 8.47 -0.46
N ASP A 122 9.77 7.54 0.48
CA ASP A 122 10.51 7.75 1.73
C ASP A 122 11.68 6.77 1.94
N ASP A 123 11.70 5.65 1.21
CA ASP A 123 12.72 4.60 1.32
C ASP A 123 12.97 4.11 2.77
N ALA A 124 12.00 4.26 3.65
CA ALA A 124 12.17 3.94 5.07
C ALA A 124 12.40 2.44 5.32
N ASN A 125 11.72 1.58 4.57
CA ASN A 125 11.85 0.12 4.67
C ASN A 125 11.71 -0.41 6.12
N GLN A 126 10.69 0.04 6.83
CA GLN A 126 10.49 -0.26 8.26
C GLN A 126 9.15 -0.91 8.57
N THR A 127 8.11 -0.61 7.78
CA THR A 127 6.73 -1.02 8.09
C THR A 127 6.58 -2.53 8.16
N ASP A 128 7.15 -3.26 7.23
CA ASP A 128 6.99 -4.71 7.11
C ASP A 128 7.55 -5.44 8.33
N GLN A 129 8.77 -5.07 8.72
CA GLN A 129 9.45 -5.66 9.87
C GLN A 129 8.71 -5.34 11.17
N MET A 130 8.23 -4.11 11.32
CA MET A 130 7.44 -3.70 12.47
C MET A 130 6.12 -4.45 12.55
N LEU A 131 5.44 -4.63 11.41
CA LEU A 131 4.20 -5.39 11.34
C LEU A 131 4.43 -6.87 11.71
N ALA A 132 5.51 -7.44 11.22
CA ALA A 132 5.85 -8.84 11.52
C ALA A 132 6.12 -9.07 13.00
N ASP A 133 6.70 -8.08 13.69
CA ASP A 133 6.98 -8.15 15.12
C ASP A 133 5.72 -7.97 15.98
N LEU A 134 4.74 -7.23 15.52
CA LEU A 134 3.49 -6.97 16.23
C LEU A 134 2.55 -8.19 16.23
#